data_ff58bad76e67c332ee493c42d14e532d
#
_entry.id   ff58bad76e67c332ee493c42d14e532d
#
_cell.length_a   1.000
_cell.length_b   1.000
_cell.length_c   1.000
_cell.angle_alpha   90.00
_cell.angle_beta   90.00
_cell.angle_gamma   90.00
#
_symmetry.space_group_name_H-M   'P 1'
#
loop_
_entity.id
_entity.type
_entity.pdbx_description
1 polymer ?
#
loop_
_entity_poly.entity_id
_entity_poly.type
_entity_poly.pdbx_seq_one_letter_code
_entity_poly.pdbx_strand_id
1 'polypeptide(L)'
;MTNKEVLSIFIPIINFLGEILGENTEIVLHDISNPEHSVIAIQNGFHSGRTIGSSLTDFAFQVTHNQAYKTQDYLVNYTAKAKGKNFIASTFYIKNNGELIGMLCLNTDTTIITNFMKATHQFVGCLPVGVSMTMGETITEPTTMVEENLDVPIVSFAESIISKTIADSNIAPERMTRQEKMEIVWELAN
;
A
#
# COMPACT_ATOMS: atom_id res chain seq x y z
N MET A 1 -3.28 16.44 -23.17
CA MET A 1 -4.38 15.96 -22.33
C MET A 1 -4.17 16.52 -20.92
N THR A 2 -5.22 16.92 -20.25
CA THR A 2 -5.18 17.27 -18.83
C THR A 2 -4.96 16.00 -17.97
N ASN A 3 -4.45 16.14 -16.76
CA ASN A 3 -4.24 14.99 -15.86
C ASN A 3 -5.56 14.22 -15.63
N LYS A 4 -6.67 14.93 -15.49
CA LYS A 4 -7.99 14.33 -15.31
C LYS A 4 -8.45 13.51 -16.52
N GLU A 5 -8.17 13.99 -17.74
CA GLU A 5 -8.46 13.22 -18.97
C GLU A 5 -7.61 11.95 -19.04
N VAL A 6 -6.32 12.01 -18.67
CA VAL A 6 -5.45 10.83 -18.63
C VAL A 6 -5.97 9.83 -17.60
N LEU A 7 -6.27 10.27 -16.38
CA LEU A 7 -6.78 9.38 -15.32
C LEU A 7 -8.11 8.73 -15.69
N SER A 8 -8.99 9.45 -16.40
CA SER A 8 -10.29 8.92 -16.82
C SER A 8 -10.20 7.70 -17.75
N ILE A 9 -9.10 7.55 -18.49
CA ILE A 9 -8.82 6.38 -19.34
C ILE A 9 -8.70 5.09 -18.51
N PHE A 10 -8.22 5.20 -17.28
CA PHE A 10 -8.02 4.04 -16.40
C PHE A 10 -9.30 3.56 -15.73
N ILE A 11 -10.37 4.37 -15.65
CA ILE A 11 -11.63 3.97 -14.99
C ILE A 11 -12.24 2.71 -15.62
N PRO A 12 -12.44 2.62 -16.95
CA PRO A 12 -12.94 1.39 -17.57
C PRO A 12 -11.95 0.22 -17.43
N ILE A 13 -10.65 0.48 -17.36
CA ILE A 13 -9.62 -0.56 -17.13
C ILE A 13 -9.80 -1.17 -15.74
N ILE A 14 -10.08 -0.37 -14.71
CA ILE A 14 -10.35 -0.84 -13.34
C ILE A 14 -11.57 -1.74 -13.30
N ASN A 15 -12.65 -1.35 -13.96
CA ASN A 15 -13.86 -2.17 -14.04
C ASN A 15 -13.57 -3.52 -14.72
N PHE A 16 -12.86 -3.49 -15.83
CA PHE A 16 -12.43 -4.69 -16.54
C PHE A 16 -11.52 -5.59 -15.67
N LEU A 17 -10.53 -5.01 -14.98
CA LEU A 17 -9.67 -5.77 -14.08
C LEU A 17 -10.44 -6.38 -12.92
N GLY A 18 -11.45 -5.68 -12.38
CA GLY A 18 -12.31 -6.20 -11.32
C GLY A 18 -13.07 -7.46 -11.74
N GLU A 19 -13.56 -7.49 -12.97
CA GLU A 19 -14.25 -8.67 -13.51
C GLU A 19 -13.30 -9.87 -13.71
N ILE A 20 -12.11 -9.66 -14.28
CA ILE A 20 -11.21 -10.77 -14.61
C ILE A 20 -10.41 -11.30 -13.42
N LEU A 21 -10.06 -10.45 -12.43
CA LEU A 21 -9.30 -10.84 -11.25
C LEU A 21 -10.18 -11.36 -10.11
N GLY A 22 -11.48 -11.11 -10.20
CA GLY A 22 -12.48 -11.57 -9.24
C GLY A 22 -12.41 -10.86 -7.88
N GLU A 23 -13.22 -11.36 -6.95
CA GLU A 23 -13.50 -10.71 -5.67
C GLU A 23 -12.30 -10.60 -4.72
N ASN A 24 -11.28 -11.45 -4.88
CA ASN A 24 -10.14 -11.49 -3.96
C ASN A 24 -9.10 -10.38 -4.20
N THR A 25 -9.28 -9.57 -5.25
CA THR A 25 -8.36 -8.49 -5.58
C THR A 25 -9.08 -7.15 -5.52
N GLU A 26 -8.67 -6.30 -4.59
CA GLU A 26 -9.06 -4.90 -4.57
C GLU A 26 -8.25 -4.13 -5.61
N ILE A 27 -8.91 -3.27 -6.38
CA ILE A 27 -8.27 -2.45 -7.41
C ILE A 27 -8.64 -1.00 -7.16
N VAL A 28 -7.64 -0.14 -7.06
CA VAL A 28 -7.84 1.27 -6.68
C VAL A 28 -7.13 2.18 -7.66
N LEU A 29 -7.82 3.25 -8.09
CA LEU A 29 -7.23 4.35 -8.83
C LEU A 29 -7.14 5.59 -7.94
N HIS A 30 -5.95 6.08 -7.79
CA HIS A 30 -5.66 7.31 -7.07
C HIS A 30 -5.37 8.48 -8.03
N ASP A 31 -5.96 9.64 -7.75
CA ASP A 31 -5.53 10.95 -8.20
C ASP A 31 -4.70 11.57 -7.08
N ILE A 32 -3.40 11.77 -7.30
CA ILE A 32 -2.50 12.31 -6.26
C ILE A 32 -2.58 13.82 -6.09
N SER A 33 -3.35 14.52 -6.92
CA SER A 33 -3.53 15.97 -6.79
C SER A 33 -4.30 16.37 -5.52
N ASN A 34 -5.06 15.42 -4.93
CA ASN A 34 -5.78 15.61 -3.67
C ASN A 34 -5.57 14.39 -2.76
N PRO A 35 -4.47 14.34 -1.98
CA PRO A 35 -4.12 13.19 -1.16
C PRO A 35 -5.17 12.78 -0.12
N GLU A 36 -5.96 13.72 0.41
CA GLU A 36 -7.01 13.45 1.39
C GLU A 36 -8.23 12.76 0.77
N HIS A 37 -8.46 12.92 -0.53
CA HIS A 37 -9.57 12.34 -1.29
C HIS A 37 -9.07 11.75 -2.60
N SER A 38 -8.02 10.95 -2.54
CA SER A 38 -7.29 10.48 -3.73
C SER A 38 -7.98 9.37 -4.50
N VAL A 39 -8.81 8.54 -3.84
CA VAL A 39 -9.49 7.42 -4.50
C VAL A 39 -10.60 7.95 -5.43
N ILE A 40 -10.39 7.80 -6.74
CA ILE A 40 -11.34 8.23 -7.77
C ILE A 40 -12.11 7.08 -8.44
N ALA A 41 -11.59 5.85 -8.35
CA ALA A 41 -12.30 4.64 -8.72
C ALA A 41 -11.79 3.46 -7.89
N ILE A 42 -12.67 2.50 -7.59
CA ILE A 42 -12.33 1.33 -6.78
C ILE A 42 -13.24 0.15 -7.13
N GLN A 43 -12.65 -1.06 -7.16
CA GLN A 43 -13.36 -2.34 -7.19
C GLN A 43 -12.96 -3.16 -5.96
N ASN A 44 -13.91 -3.92 -5.41
CA ASN A 44 -13.70 -4.78 -4.26
C ASN A 44 -13.17 -4.07 -2.99
N GLY A 45 -13.48 -2.79 -2.81
CA GLY A 45 -13.01 -1.95 -1.69
C GLY A 45 -13.39 -2.43 -0.29
N PHE A 46 -14.25 -3.46 -0.19
CA PHE A 46 -14.64 -4.08 1.09
C PHE A 46 -13.46 -4.76 1.80
N HIS A 47 -12.40 -5.11 1.08
CA HIS A 47 -11.20 -5.73 1.67
C HIS A 47 -10.48 -4.76 2.62
N SER A 48 -10.15 -3.56 2.16
CA SER A 48 -9.52 -2.52 2.99
C SER A 48 -10.55 -1.66 3.72
N GLY A 49 -11.78 -1.58 3.20
CA GLY A 49 -12.84 -0.67 3.66
C GLY A 49 -12.77 0.69 2.99
N ARG A 50 -11.92 0.86 1.98
CA ARG A 50 -11.83 2.10 1.20
C ARG A 50 -13.02 2.24 0.26
N THR A 51 -13.34 3.49 -0.02
CA THR A 51 -14.40 3.91 -0.95
C THR A 51 -13.89 5.06 -1.81
N ILE A 52 -14.64 5.44 -2.84
CA ILE A 52 -14.37 6.67 -3.58
C ILE A 52 -14.30 7.84 -2.59
N GLY A 53 -13.25 8.68 -2.71
CA GLY A 53 -12.97 9.77 -1.80
C GLY A 53 -12.13 9.40 -0.58
N SER A 54 -11.72 8.14 -0.41
CA SER A 54 -10.74 7.78 0.62
C SER A 54 -9.37 8.40 0.34
N SER A 55 -8.58 8.60 1.39
CA SER A 55 -7.25 9.21 1.32
C SER A 55 -6.21 8.30 0.69
N LEU A 56 -5.09 8.89 0.32
CA LEU A 56 -3.87 8.18 -0.05
C LEU A 56 -3.32 7.41 1.14
N THR A 57 -2.61 6.31 0.89
CA THR A 57 -1.88 5.57 1.92
C THR A 57 -0.50 6.20 2.18
N ASP A 58 0.12 5.83 3.30
CA ASP A 58 1.48 6.21 3.66
C ASP A 58 2.50 5.80 2.61
N PHE A 59 2.41 4.56 2.11
CA PHE A 59 3.28 4.05 1.05
C PHE A 59 3.15 4.87 -0.24
N ALA A 60 1.93 5.11 -0.70
CA ALA A 60 1.70 5.89 -1.91
C ALA A 60 2.22 7.33 -1.78
N PHE A 61 2.16 7.91 -0.58
CA PHE A 61 2.78 9.19 -0.28
C PHE A 61 4.31 9.11 -0.36
N GLN A 62 4.93 8.09 0.22
CA GLN A 62 6.38 7.89 0.13
C GLN A 62 6.86 7.74 -1.31
N VAL A 63 6.12 7.04 -2.17
CA VAL A 63 6.43 6.92 -3.61
C VAL A 63 6.48 8.30 -4.28
N THR A 64 5.55 9.20 -3.94
CA THR A 64 5.56 10.57 -4.47
C THR A 64 6.78 11.35 -3.98
N HIS A 65 7.12 11.21 -2.71
CA HIS A 65 8.21 11.94 -2.07
C HIS A 65 9.59 11.46 -2.53
N ASN A 66 9.82 10.14 -2.55
CA ASN A 66 11.09 9.54 -2.94
C ASN A 66 11.33 9.52 -4.46
N GLN A 67 10.38 10.01 -5.24
CA GLN A 67 10.45 10.11 -6.69
C GLN A 67 10.80 8.78 -7.40
N ALA A 68 10.48 7.64 -6.78
CA ALA A 68 10.73 6.30 -7.34
C ALA A 68 10.12 6.12 -8.73
N TYR A 69 9.00 6.79 -9.00
CA TYR A 69 8.33 6.80 -10.30
C TYR A 69 9.19 7.36 -11.45
N LYS A 70 10.26 8.12 -11.18
CA LYS A 70 11.14 8.65 -12.23
C LYS A 70 12.00 7.58 -12.89
N THR A 71 12.33 6.53 -12.15
CA THR A 71 13.20 5.44 -12.61
C THR A 71 12.43 4.15 -12.91
N GLN A 72 11.19 4.03 -12.42
CA GLN A 72 10.36 2.85 -12.57
C GLN A 72 8.95 3.25 -13.03
N ASP A 73 8.28 2.33 -13.73
CA ASP A 73 6.89 2.53 -14.13
C ASP A 73 5.91 1.85 -13.17
N TYR A 74 6.39 0.92 -12.37
CA TYR A 74 5.60 0.15 -11.43
C TYR A 74 6.45 -0.44 -10.29
N LEU A 75 5.79 -0.85 -9.22
CA LEU A 75 6.31 -1.73 -8.18
C LEU A 75 5.35 -2.92 -8.04
N VAL A 76 5.88 -4.13 -7.98
CA VAL A 76 5.07 -5.36 -7.93
C VAL A 76 5.43 -6.25 -6.76
N ASN A 77 4.45 -7.03 -6.29
CA ASN A 77 4.63 -8.11 -5.32
C ASN A 77 5.23 -7.65 -3.99
N TYR A 78 4.84 -6.49 -3.50
CA TYR A 78 5.17 -6.07 -2.13
C TYR A 78 4.06 -6.44 -1.16
N THR A 79 4.35 -6.44 0.13
CA THR A 79 3.39 -6.79 1.17
C THR A 79 2.54 -5.59 1.57
N ALA A 80 1.24 -5.84 1.80
CA ALA A 80 0.34 -4.85 2.37
C ALA A 80 -0.57 -5.48 3.42
N LYS A 81 -1.10 -4.67 4.31
CA LYS A 81 -2.02 -5.09 5.38
C LYS A 81 -3.24 -4.18 5.43
N ALA A 82 -4.38 -4.74 5.76
CA ALA A 82 -5.60 -4.01 6.11
C ALA A 82 -6.53 -4.89 6.94
N LYS A 83 -7.15 -4.33 7.98
CA LYS A 83 -8.15 -5.02 8.79
C LYS A 83 -7.70 -6.41 9.28
N GLY A 84 -6.43 -6.56 9.61
CA GLY A 84 -5.85 -7.82 10.08
C GLY A 84 -5.65 -8.89 8.99
N LYS A 85 -5.80 -8.54 7.72
CA LYS A 85 -5.53 -9.39 6.56
C LYS A 85 -4.20 -9.01 5.91
N ASN A 86 -3.58 -10.00 5.25
CA ASN A 86 -2.37 -9.79 4.45
C ASN A 86 -2.71 -9.79 2.96
N PHE A 87 -2.05 -8.89 2.24
CA PHE A 87 -2.20 -8.74 0.80
C PHE A 87 -0.84 -8.81 0.11
N ILE A 88 -0.85 -9.28 -1.12
CA ILE A 88 0.20 -9.01 -2.10
C ILE A 88 -0.29 -7.83 -2.92
N ALA A 89 0.50 -6.76 -2.91
CA ALA A 89 0.17 -5.51 -3.56
C ALA A 89 1.08 -5.23 -4.77
N SER A 90 0.56 -4.49 -5.73
CA SER A 90 1.31 -4.02 -6.88
C SER A 90 0.75 -2.65 -7.30
N THR A 91 1.64 -1.73 -7.64
CA THR A 91 1.27 -0.36 -8.01
C THR A 91 1.91 0.04 -9.33
N PHE A 92 1.08 0.49 -10.26
CA PHE A 92 1.48 1.10 -11.52
C PHE A 92 1.43 2.63 -11.40
N TYR A 93 2.50 3.30 -11.82
CA TYR A 93 2.66 4.75 -11.74
C TYR A 93 2.13 5.42 -13.01
N ILE A 94 1.05 6.17 -12.89
CA ILE A 94 0.44 6.88 -14.00
C ILE A 94 1.12 8.26 -14.11
N LYS A 95 1.75 8.51 -15.26
CA LYS A 95 2.52 9.73 -15.53
C LYS A 95 1.89 10.52 -16.67
N ASN A 96 2.02 11.85 -16.59
CA ASN A 96 1.71 12.77 -17.68
C ASN A 96 2.87 13.74 -17.84
N ASN A 97 3.46 13.82 -19.03
CA ASN A 97 4.66 14.61 -19.30
C ASN A 97 5.84 14.33 -18.35
N GLY A 98 5.99 13.08 -17.91
CA GLY A 98 7.05 12.65 -16.99
C GLY A 98 6.74 12.85 -15.50
N GLU A 99 5.68 13.56 -15.16
CA GLU A 99 5.26 13.78 -13.78
C GLU A 99 4.22 12.76 -13.35
N LEU A 100 4.33 12.27 -12.12
CA LEU A 100 3.36 11.36 -11.53
C LEU A 100 2.04 12.11 -11.29
N ILE A 101 0.94 11.55 -11.81
CA ILE A 101 -0.40 12.15 -11.67
C ILE A 101 -1.38 11.25 -10.93
N GLY A 102 -1.08 9.95 -10.86
CA GLY A 102 -1.93 8.98 -10.20
C GLY A 102 -1.27 7.62 -10.08
N MET A 103 -1.97 6.70 -9.41
CA MET A 103 -1.52 5.33 -9.20
C MET A 103 -2.69 4.36 -9.39
N LEU A 104 -2.42 3.26 -10.08
CA LEU A 104 -3.31 2.10 -10.15
C LEU A 104 -2.74 1.01 -9.26
N CYS A 105 -3.45 0.68 -8.18
CA CYS A 105 -3.04 -0.30 -7.18
C CYS A 105 -3.90 -1.56 -7.28
N LEU A 106 -3.26 -2.73 -7.20
CA LEU A 106 -3.89 -4.04 -7.09
C LEU A 106 -3.47 -4.67 -5.76
N ASN A 107 -4.44 -5.06 -4.93
CA ASN A 107 -4.20 -5.62 -3.61
C ASN A 107 -4.94 -6.96 -3.50
N THR A 108 -4.23 -8.07 -3.64
CA THR A 108 -4.80 -9.41 -3.61
C THR A 108 -4.76 -9.97 -2.19
N ASP A 109 -5.93 -10.30 -1.62
CA ASP A 109 -6.06 -10.93 -0.31
C ASP A 109 -5.48 -12.35 -0.33
N THR A 110 -4.44 -12.59 0.46
CA THR A 110 -3.74 -13.87 0.54
C THR A 110 -4.28 -14.80 1.64
N THR A 111 -5.31 -14.37 2.35
CA THR A 111 -5.84 -15.11 3.51
C THR A 111 -6.25 -16.55 3.16
N ILE A 112 -6.95 -16.73 2.04
CA ILE A 112 -7.42 -18.04 1.58
C ILE A 112 -6.23 -18.96 1.28
N ILE A 113 -5.27 -18.48 0.50
CA ILE A 113 -4.04 -19.20 0.15
C ILE A 113 -3.25 -19.57 1.41
N THR A 114 -3.06 -18.62 2.30
CA THR A 114 -2.33 -18.82 3.56
C THR A 114 -3.02 -19.87 4.44
N ASN A 115 -4.34 -19.83 4.56
CA ASN A 115 -5.10 -20.81 5.33
C ASN A 115 -5.07 -22.19 4.70
N PHE A 116 -5.16 -22.28 3.38
CA PHE A 116 -5.00 -23.54 2.65
C PHE A 116 -3.61 -24.15 2.89
N MET A 117 -2.55 -23.35 2.78
CA MET A 117 -1.18 -23.83 3.05
C MET A 117 -1.02 -24.31 4.50
N LYS A 118 -1.57 -23.59 5.49
CA LYS A 118 -1.55 -24.03 6.89
C LYS A 118 -2.28 -25.35 7.09
N ALA A 119 -3.47 -25.51 6.52
CA ALA A 119 -4.25 -26.73 6.58
C ALA A 119 -3.51 -27.92 5.93
N THR A 120 -2.89 -27.70 4.78
CA THR A 120 -2.09 -28.71 4.08
C THR A 120 -0.88 -29.13 4.93
N HIS A 121 -0.18 -28.18 5.52
CA HIS A 121 0.96 -28.45 6.40
C HIS A 121 0.55 -29.26 7.64
N GLN A 122 -0.58 -28.93 8.27
CA GLN A 122 -1.12 -29.69 9.39
C GLN A 122 -1.49 -31.10 8.97
N PHE A 123 -2.12 -31.27 7.80
CA PHE A 123 -2.49 -32.59 7.27
C PHE A 123 -1.25 -33.44 6.97
N VAL A 124 -0.21 -32.88 6.35
CA VAL A 124 1.05 -33.57 6.07
C VAL A 124 1.74 -34.01 7.37
N GLY A 125 1.70 -33.17 8.41
CA GLY A 125 2.24 -33.52 9.74
C GLY A 125 1.53 -34.69 10.45
N CYS A 126 0.31 -35.03 10.04
CA CYS A 126 -0.43 -36.17 10.56
C CYS A 126 -0.19 -37.48 9.78
N LEU A 127 0.55 -37.47 8.66
CA LEU A 127 0.86 -38.63 7.86
C LEU A 127 1.93 -39.49 8.54
N PRO A 128 1.87 -40.84 8.41
CA PRO A 128 2.90 -41.72 8.96
C PRO A 128 4.29 -41.34 8.45
N VAL A 129 5.29 -41.48 9.34
CA VAL A 129 6.71 -41.20 9.04
C VAL A 129 7.12 -41.90 7.74
N GLY A 130 7.52 -41.13 6.74
CA GLY A 130 7.97 -41.61 5.41
C GLY A 130 7.45 -40.79 4.22
N VAL A 131 6.43 -39.98 4.40
CA VAL A 131 5.99 -39.03 3.36
C VAL A 131 6.60 -37.69 3.64
N SER A 132 7.88 -37.51 3.27
CA SER A 132 8.49 -36.19 3.18
C SER A 132 8.03 -35.55 1.88
N MET A 133 7.01 -34.72 1.94
CA MET A 133 6.82 -33.73 0.90
C MET A 133 7.87 -32.62 1.18
N THR A 134 8.99 -32.71 0.52
CA THR A 134 9.77 -31.51 0.23
C THR A 134 8.90 -30.62 -0.64
N MET A 135 8.05 -29.83 -0.04
CA MET A 135 7.53 -28.62 -0.67
C MET A 135 8.78 -27.86 -1.06
N GLY A 136 9.01 -27.78 -2.37
CA GLY A 136 10.17 -27.12 -2.95
C GLY A 136 10.41 -25.79 -2.23
N GLU A 137 11.65 -25.58 -1.88
CA GLU A 137 12.13 -24.39 -1.21
C GLU A 137 11.57 -23.15 -1.84
N THR A 138 11.19 -22.25 -0.96
CA THR A 138 11.09 -20.83 -1.22
C THR A 138 9.84 -20.37 -1.96
N ILE A 139 8.78 -20.14 -1.22
CA ILE A 139 8.15 -18.84 -1.40
C ILE A 139 9.27 -17.88 -1.00
N THR A 140 9.99 -17.38 -2.00
CA THR A 140 10.92 -16.26 -1.79
C THR A 140 10.10 -15.18 -1.12
N GLU A 141 10.52 -14.79 0.09
CA GLU A 141 9.97 -13.61 0.73
C GLU A 141 9.98 -12.49 -0.32
N PRO A 142 8.91 -11.70 -0.43
CA PRO A 142 8.84 -10.65 -1.43
C PRO A 142 10.13 -9.83 -1.34
N THR A 143 10.83 -9.72 -2.46
CA THR A 143 12.20 -9.19 -2.58
C THR A 143 12.32 -7.73 -2.12
N THR A 144 11.21 -7.09 -1.83
CA THR A 144 11.14 -5.72 -1.32
C THR A 144 10.55 -5.72 0.08
N MET A 145 11.37 -5.28 1.05
CA MET A 145 10.97 -5.04 2.45
C MET A 145 10.00 -3.84 2.57
N VAL A 146 9.10 -3.68 1.59
CA VAL A 146 8.09 -2.63 1.60
C VAL A 146 6.81 -3.23 2.17
N GLU A 147 6.35 -2.68 3.27
CA GLU A 147 5.06 -3.02 3.88
C GLU A 147 4.16 -1.79 3.84
N GLU A 148 3.00 -1.92 3.20
CA GLU A 148 1.98 -0.87 3.11
C GLU A 148 0.82 -1.16 4.04
N ASN A 149 0.27 -0.12 4.67
CA ASN A 149 -0.96 -0.21 5.44
C ASN A 149 -2.11 0.45 4.67
N LEU A 150 -3.05 -0.37 4.19
CA LEU A 150 -4.12 0.08 3.30
C LEU A 150 -5.27 0.78 4.02
N ASP A 151 -5.42 0.59 5.33
CA ASP A 151 -6.53 1.13 6.13
C ASP A 151 -6.12 2.30 7.04
N VAL A 152 -4.84 2.71 7.01
CA VAL A 152 -4.35 3.88 7.74
C VAL A 152 -4.32 5.11 6.83
N PRO A 153 -5.12 6.14 7.11
CA PRO A 153 -5.07 7.40 6.38
C PRO A 153 -3.72 8.11 6.55
N ILE A 154 -3.28 8.80 5.51
CA ILE A 154 -2.03 9.59 5.53
C ILE A 154 -1.95 10.57 6.73
N VAL A 155 -3.08 11.14 7.13
CA VAL A 155 -3.14 12.06 8.29
C VAL A 155 -2.73 11.35 9.57
N SER A 156 -3.21 10.13 9.81
CA SER A 156 -2.84 9.32 10.99
C SER A 156 -1.37 8.91 10.97
N PHE A 157 -0.81 8.68 9.79
CA PHE A 157 0.61 8.41 9.62
C PHE A 157 1.46 9.65 9.96
N ALA A 158 1.10 10.83 9.45
CA ALA A 158 1.76 12.07 9.80
C ALA A 158 1.71 12.36 11.31
N GLU A 159 0.55 12.16 11.95
CA GLU A 159 0.40 12.29 13.41
C GLU A 159 1.28 11.29 14.17
N SER A 160 1.41 10.06 13.68
CA SER A 160 2.28 9.03 14.28
C SER A 160 3.75 9.43 14.19
N ILE A 161 4.21 9.92 13.03
CA ILE A 161 5.59 10.38 12.85
C ILE A 161 5.86 11.59 13.75
N ILE A 162 4.97 12.57 13.77
CA ILE A 162 5.10 13.75 14.64
C ILE A 162 5.19 13.33 16.11
N SER A 163 4.31 12.46 16.56
CA SER A 163 4.29 11.96 17.93
C SER A 163 5.56 11.19 18.29
N LYS A 164 6.08 10.39 17.37
CA LYS A 164 7.34 9.65 17.55
C LYS A 164 8.54 10.59 17.62
N THR A 165 8.65 11.54 16.68
CA THR A 165 9.75 12.51 16.65
C THR A 165 9.74 13.39 17.92
N ILE A 166 8.56 13.77 18.41
CA ILE A 166 8.42 14.47 19.68
C ILE A 166 8.87 13.60 20.86
N ALA A 167 8.47 12.31 20.88
CA ALA A 167 8.88 11.38 21.93
C ALA A 167 10.40 11.14 21.94
N ASP A 168 11.01 10.99 20.77
CA ASP A 168 12.45 10.78 20.61
C ASP A 168 13.27 12.02 21.01
N SER A 169 12.71 13.21 20.94
CA SER A 169 13.34 14.46 21.42
C SER A 169 13.49 14.54 22.94
N ASN A 170 12.79 13.69 23.70
CA ASN A 170 12.74 13.70 25.17
C ASN A 170 12.34 15.04 25.80
N ILE A 171 11.76 15.95 25.04
CA ILE A 171 11.32 17.28 25.49
C ILE A 171 9.80 17.38 25.29
N ALA A 172 9.07 17.71 26.36
CA ALA A 172 7.63 17.93 26.25
C ALA A 172 7.33 19.11 25.30
N PRO A 173 6.34 19.02 24.38
CA PRO A 173 6.05 20.04 23.36
C PRO A 173 5.86 21.46 23.90
N GLU A 174 5.33 21.57 25.13
CA GLU A 174 5.14 22.85 25.81
C GLU A 174 6.47 23.48 26.27
N ARG A 175 7.52 22.68 26.41
CA ARG A 175 8.87 23.10 26.85
C ARG A 175 9.82 23.32 25.70
N MET A 176 9.45 22.91 24.50
CA MET A 176 10.29 23.07 23.31
C MET A 176 10.44 24.54 22.94
N THR A 177 11.68 24.93 22.72
CA THR A 177 12.02 26.21 22.11
C THR A 177 11.53 26.29 20.66
N ARG A 178 11.48 27.50 20.10
CA ARG A 178 11.13 27.70 18.69
C ARG A 178 12.11 26.97 17.76
N GLN A 179 13.38 26.89 18.14
CA GLN A 179 14.43 26.24 17.33
C GLN A 179 14.24 24.72 17.30
N GLU A 180 14.01 24.10 18.46
CA GLU A 180 13.73 22.65 18.57
C GLU A 180 12.45 22.26 17.78
N LYS A 181 11.41 23.07 17.83
CA LYS A 181 10.21 22.87 17.00
C LYS A 181 10.50 22.97 15.51
N MET A 182 11.38 23.88 15.11
CA MET A 182 11.81 24.02 13.72
C MET A 182 12.66 22.84 13.25
N GLU A 183 13.52 22.26 14.11
CA GLU A 183 14.31 21.07 13.81
C GLU A 183 13.39 19.84 13.58
N ILE A 184 12.37 19.65 14.43
CA ILE A 184 11.38 18.59 14.23
C ILE A 184 10.63 18.77 12.90
N VAL A 185 10.19 19.98 12.58
CA VAL A 185 9.53 20.27 11.29
C VAL A 185 10.46 20.02 10.12
N TRP A 186 11.75 20.30 10.27
CA TRP A 186 12.75 20.07 9.22
C TRP A 186 13.02 18.57 9.02
N GLU A 187 13.10 17.77 10.10
CA GLU A 187 13.22 16.29 10.02
C GLU A 187 12.00 15.63 9.37
N LEU A 188 10.81 16.21 9.57
CA LEU A 188 9.58 15.74 8.92
C LEU A 188 9.49 16.11 7.43
N ALA A 189 10.26 17.11 6.98
CA ALA A 189 10.23 17.61 5.61
C ALA A 189 11.33 17.03 4.71
N ASN A 190 12.26 16.23 5.24
CA ASN A 190 13.36 15.58 4.52
C ASN A 190 13.35 14.08 4.70
#